data_808827d60fe36a8f54d1d7ec916f9fc9
#
_entry.id   808827d60fe36a8f54d1d7ec916f9fc9
#
_cell.length_a   1.000
_cell.length_b   1.000
_cell.length_c   1.000
_cell.angle_alpha   90.00
_cell.angle_beta   90.00
_cell.angle_gamma   90.00
#
_symmetry.space_group_name_H-M   'P 1'
#
loop_
_entity.id
_entity.type
_entity.pdbx_description
1 polymer ?
#
loop_
_entity_poly.entity_id
_entity_poly.type
_entity_poly.pdbx_seq_one_letter_code
_entity_poly.pdbx_strand_id
1 'polypeptide(L)'
;MASTKGIYEQLGVRRVINAMGNMTLLGGSSVSPAVLAAMRDANESFVEMDELLEKTGRALAELVGAEAALVTSGCYAAMALAAAAIMAGKDPKRIAQLPDTTGMQNEFLLQATQQYHYQRAVTVPGGKLVLVGDAKRVTVEQFRAAIGPRTAGVLYPARLESTDGMLSIPQVVGIARETGIGVIVDAAAETYPLDRMKWLASKSGADAVCFGAKYFNSTTDAGVLCGARALVEAATLHNFIAYETLDNHAFGRGFKIDRGAVVGTVVALREWFDTDHEAALADQERRLGVVQRALAGIPHVSTEQVWLKRPYLQLRIRLRGAPSGMTLAGVEEKLRKGTPSVRIRQEPDELLACVHLLPDGDEQIVADKLREALSG
;
A
#
# COMPACT_ATOMS: atom_id res chain seq x y z
N MET A 1 5.62 -37.46 18.21
CA MET A 1 5.66 -37.34 16.74
C MET A 1 5.13 -35.98 16.37
N ALA A 2 5.94 -35.10 15.75
CA ALA A 2 5.47 -33.81 15.29
C ALA A 2 4.41 -34.04 14.19
N SER A 3 3.30 -33.35 14.28
CA SER A 3 2.23 -33.42 13.27
C SER A 3 2.78 -33.07 11.90
N THR A 4 2.60 -33.93 10.90
CA THR A 4 2.97 -33.69 9.50
C THR A 4 2.06 -32.65 8.82
N LYS A 5 1.01 -32.20 9.50
CA LYS A 5 0.06 -31.20 8.99
C LYS A 5 0.61 -29.79 9.18
N GLY A 6 0.43 -28.98 8.16
CA GLY A 6 0.75 -27.55 8.25
C GLY A 6 -0.13 -26.82 9.27
N ILE A 7 0.35 -25.67 9.79
CA ILE A 7 -0.35 -24.95 10.88
C ILE A 7 -1.81 -24.58 10.52
N TYR A 8 -2.09 -24.20 9.29
CA TYR A 8 -3.46 -23.87 8.85
C TYR A 8 -4.38 -25.08 8.89
N GLU A 9 -3.87 -26.25 8.52
CA GLU A 9 -4.62 -27.50 8.59
C GLU A 9 -4.89 -27.92 10.04
N GLN A 10 -3.93 -27.72 10.95
CA GLN A 10 -4.09 -27.95 12.38
C GLN A 10 -5.16 -27.05 12.99
N LEU A 11 -5.25 -25.79 12.51
CA LEU A 11 -6.25 -24.81 12.93
C LEU A 11 -7.59 -24.95 12.21
N GLY A 12 -7.76 -25.90 11.27
CA GLY A 12 -8.95 -26.04 10.45
C GLY A 12 -9.17 -24.90 9.46
N VAL A 13 -8.13 -24.10 9.17
CA VAL A 13 -8.19 -23.00 8.22
C VAL A 13 -7.89 -23.51 6.82
N ARG A 14 -8.77 -23.20 5.87
CA ARG A 14 -8.62 -23.59 4.48
C ARG A 14 -7.54 -22.78 3.78
N ARG A 15 -6.56 -23.46 3.23
CA ARG A 15 -5.55 -22.81 2.36
C ARG A 15 -6.18 -22.42 1.02
N VAL A 16 -5.68 -21.33 0.46
CA VAL A 16 -6.10 -20.81 -0.85
C VAL A 16 -4.88 -20.53 -1.74
N ILE A 17 -5.05 -20.67 -3.04
CA ILE A 17 -4.07 -20.24 -4.05
C ILE A 17 -4.38 -18.78 -4.39
N ASN A 18 -3.41 -17.90 -4.15
CA ASN A 18 -3.60 -16.46 -4.25
C ASN A 18 -3.18 -15.93 -5.62
N ALA A 19 -4.10 -15.91 -6.57
CA ALA A 19 -3.92 -15.21 -7.84
C ALA A 19 -4.51 -13.78 -7.86
N MET A 20 -4.73 -13.17 -6.67
CA MET A 20 -5.17 -11.76 -6.52
C MET A 20 -4.04 -10.77 -6.30
N GLY A 21 -2.84 -11.24 -5.90
CA GLY A 21 -1.70 -10.41 -5.51
C GLY A 21 -1.75 -9.91 -4.06
N ASN A 22 -1.14 -8.76 -3.78
CA ASN A 22 -0.95 -8.21 -2.42
C ASN A 22 -2.25 -7.73 -1.74
N MET A 23 -3.26 -8.62 -1.67
CA MET A 23 -4.57 -8.28 -1.07
C MET A 23 -4.57 -8.53 0.44
N THR A 24 -4.90 -7.51 1.23
CA THR A 24 -4.97 -7.60 2.69
C THR A 24 -5.88 -8.73 3.18
N LEU A 25 -6.99 -8.97 2.49
CA LEU A 25 -7.94 -10.04 2.84
C LEU A 25 -7.35 -11.47 2.70
N LEU A 26 -6.21 -11.61 2.04
CA LEU A 26 -5.47 -12.88 1.90
C LEU A 26 -4.12 -12.88 2.65
N GLY A 27 -3.88 -11.91 3.53
CA GLY A 27 -2.63 -11.78 4.28
C GLY A 27 -1.59 -10.89 3.61
N GLY A 28 -1.87 -10.33 2.43
CA GLY A 28 -1.06 -9.32 1.73
C GLY A 28 0.07 -9.89 0.92
N SER A 29 1.27 -9.96 1.47
CA SER A 29 2.49 -10.45 0.80
C SER A 29 2.97 -11.79 1.38
N SER A 30 3.84 -12.43 0.63
CA SER A 30 4.69 -13.51 1.13
C SER A 30 6.10 -12.95 1.31
N VAL A 31 6.63 -13.02 2.52
CA VAL A 31 7.98 -12.52 2.81
C VAL A 31 9.04 -13.54 2.40
N SER A 32 10.23 -13.06 2.03
CA SER A 32 11.35 -13.91 1.62
C SER A 32 11.94 -14.73 2.79
N PRO A 33 12.70 -15.79 2.51
CA PRO A 33 13.47 -16.50 3.54
C PRO A 33 14.42 -15.59 4.31
N ALA A 34 15.04 -14.60 3.68
CA ALA A 34 15.94 -13.66 4.34
C ALA A 34 15.18 -12.73 5.30
N VAL A 35 14.01 -12.24 4.90
CA VAL A 35 13.14 -11.45 5.79
C VAL A 35 12.70 -12.29 6.99
N LEU A 36 12.27 -13.54 6.79
CA LEU A 36 11.90 -14.45 7.89
C LEU A 36 13.07 -14.74 8.83
N ALA A 37 14.28 -14.92 8.30
CA ALA A 37 15.48 -15.13 9.09
C ALA A 37 15.80 -13.90 9.95
N ALA A 38 15.73 -12.70 9.38
CA ALA A 38 15.96 -11.44 10.10
C ALA A 38 14.90 -11.20 11.19
N MET A 39 13.64 -11.51 10.92
CA MET A 39 12.56 -11.41 11.91
C MET A 39 12.78 -12.38 13.07
N ARG A 40 13.25 -13.60 12.78
CA ARG A 40 13.59 -14.59 13.82
C ARG A 40 14.75 -14.10 14.68
N ASP A 41 15.84 -13.66 14.07
CA ASP A 41 17.00 -13.11 14.76
C ASP A 41 16.62 -11.92 15.67
N ALA A 42 15.80 -11.00 15.15
CA ALA A 42 15.26 -9.89 15.93
C ALA A 42 14.45 -10.34 17.18
N ASN A 43 13.81 -11.53 17.12
CA ASN A 43 13.07 -12.07 18.25
C ASN A 43 13.95 -12.73 19.32
N GLU A 44 15.18 -13.07 19.00
CA GLU A 44 16.14 -13.69 19.95
C GLU A 44 16.73 -12.67 20.94
N SER A 45 16.54 -11.35 20.70
CA SER A 45 17.08 -10.29 21.56
C SER A 45 16.06 -9.18 21.83
N PHE A 46 16.16 -8.54 22.99
CA PHE A 46 15.43 -7.31 23.29
C PHE A 46 16.31 -6.09 22.93
N VAL A 47 15.68 -5.03 22.50
CA VAL A 47 16.31 -3.76 22.13
C VAL A 47 15.44 -2.60 22.58
N GLU A 48 16.01 -1.42 22.73
CA GLU A 48 15.25 -0.19 22.90
C GLU A 48 14.55 0.14 21.58
N MET A 49 13.22 0.24 21.61
CA MET A 49 12.40 0.39 20.41
C MET A 49 12.56 1.76 19.76
N ASP A 50 12.85 2.80 20.50
CA ASP A 50 13.15 4.15 19.99
C ASP A 50 14.45 4.15 19.18
N GLU A 51 15.52 3.53 19.70
CA GLU A 51 16.77 3.34 18.97
C GLU A 51 16.57 2.50 17.71
N LEU A 52 15.80 1.42 17.80
CA LEU A 52 15.50 0.57 16.64
C LEU A 52 14.77 1.36 15.54
N LEU A 53 13.74 2.13 15.90
CA LEU A 53 12.99 2.93 14.94
C LEU A 53 13.86 4.04 14.34
N GLU A 54 14.73 4.69 15.13
CA GLU A 54 15.67 5.69 14.62
C GLU A 54 16.66 5.09 13.61
N LYS A 55 17.33 3.99 13.96
CA LYS A 55 18.34 3.35 13.11
C LYS A 55 17.74 2.78 11.82
N THR A 56 16.59 2.11 11.93
CA THR A 56 15.88 1.57 10.77
C THR A 56 15.30 2.68 9.90
N GLY A 57 14.78 3.74 10.50
CA GLY A 57 14.33 4.93 9.76
C GLY A 57 15.47 5.55 8.94
N ARG A 58 16.68 5.68 9.50
CA ARG A 58 17.86 6.16 8.79
C ARG A 58 18.21 5.27 7.60
N ALA A 59 18.25 3.94 7.81
CA ALA A 59 18.55 2.98 6.75
C ALA A 59 17.52 3.03 5.61
N LEU A 60 16.23 3.15 5.92
CA LEU A 60 15.17 3.30 4.91
C LEU A 60 15.27 4.62 4.16
N ALA A 61 15.56 5.73 4.86
CA ALA A 61 15.75 7.03 4.24
C ALA A 61 16.89 7.02 3.21
N GLU A 62 18.02 6.39 3.56
CA GLU A 62 19.16 6.21 2.64
C GLU A 62 18.77 5.41 1.40
N LEU A 63 18.02 4.31 1.55
CA LEU A 63 17.59 3.47 0.42
C LEU A 63 16.68 4.22 -0.57
N VAL A 64 15.71 4.99 -0.07
CA VAL A 64 14.77 5.71 -0.94
C VAL A 64 15.25 7.11 -1.31
N GLY A 65 16.32 7.60 -0.69
CA GLY A 65 16.90 8.93 -0.92
C GLY A 65 16.13 10.06 -0.24
N ALA A 66 15.33 9.79 0.80
CA ALA A 66 14.59 10.78 1.56
C ALA A 66 15.45 11.43 2.66
N GLU A 67 15.03 12.59 3.19
CA GLU A 67 15.73 13.23 4.32
C GLU A 67 15.58 12.44 5.64
N ALA A 68 14.43 11.82 5.84
CA ALA A 68 14.13 10.96 7.00
C ALA A 68 13.05 9.93 6.65
N ALA A 69 12.98 8.85 7.44
CA ALA A 69 11.91 7.87 7.35
C ALA A 69 11.58 7.28 8.74
N LEU A 70 10.39 6.68 8.84
CA LEU A 70 9.87 6.00 10.01
C LEU A 70 9.13 4.73 9.56
N VAL A 71 9.41 3.58 10.19
CA VAL A 71 8.59 2.39 10.04
C VAL A 71 7.29 2.55 10.81
N THR A 72 6.17 2.21 10.21
CA THR A 72 4.83 2.36 10.78
C THR A 72 4.03 1.06 10.66
N SER A 73 2.95 0.93 11.41
CA SER A 73 2.00 -0.18 11.27
C SER A 73 1.10 0.00 10.04
N GLY A 74 1.72 -0.06 8.86
CA GLY A 74 1.08 0.09 7.55
C GLY A 74 1.01 1.53 7.04
N CYS A 75 0.76 1.66 5.73
CA CYS A 75 0.63 2.95 5.05
C CYS A 75 -0.51 3.82 5.61
N TYR A 76 -1.60 3.20 6.07
CA TYR A 76 -2.72 3.93 6.67
C TYR A 76 -2.29 4.65 7.96
N ALA A 77 -1.52 3.96 8.83
CA ALA A 77 -0.94 4.57 10.02
C ALA A 77 0.08 5.65 9.68
N ALA A 78 0.90 5.45 8.63
CA ALA A 78 1.82 6.46 8.13
C ALA A 78 1.10 7.76 7.76
N MET A 79 0.01 7.68 7.00
CA MET A 79 -0.81 8.85 6.64
C MET A 79 -1.46 9.52 7.86
N ALA A 80 -1.95 8.73 8.82
CA ALA A 80 -2.56 9.26 10.04
C ALA A 80 -1.52 9.99 10.91
N LEU A 81 -0.32 9.43 11.08
CA LEU A 81 0.79 10.07 11.80
C LEU A 81 1.27 11.34 11.11
N ALA A 82 1.35 11.33 9.76
CA ALA A 82 1.68 12.53 8.98
C ALA A 82 0.62 13.64 9.16
N ALA A 83 -0.68 13.28 9.13
CA ALA A 83 -1.75 14.25 9.33
C ALA A 83 -1.72 14.85 10.74
N ALA A 84 -1.46 14.04 11.76
CA ALA A 84 -1.28 14.51 13.14
C ALA A 84 -0.10 15.46 13.27
N ALA A 85 1.04 15.10 12.65
CA ALA A 85 2.24 15.92 12.63
C ALA A 85 2.02 17.28 11.94
N ILE A 86 1.25 17.31 10.85
CA ILE A 86 0.86 18.56 10.17
C ILE A 86 -0.02 19.43 11.08
N MET A 87 -1.00 18.85 11.79
CA MET A 87 -1.95 19.60 12.62
C MET A 87 -1.35 20.08 13.95
N ALA A 88 -0.62 19.20 14.65
CA ALA A 88 -0.16 19.44 16.01
C ALA A 88 1.36 19.73 16.11
N GLY A 89 2.13 19.41 15.07
CA GLY A 89 3.58 19.58 15.08
C GLY A 89 4.25 18.81 16.20
N LYS A 90 5.15 19.49 16.94
CA LYS A 90 5.88 18.96 18.09
C LYS A 90 5.33 19.51 19.43
N ASP A 91 4.20 20.22 19.43
CA ASP A 91 3.62 20.80 20.64
C ASP A 91 2.95 19.70 21.50
N PRO A 92 3.46 19.40 22.72
CA PRO A 92 2.95 18.31 23.55
C PRO A 92 1.48 18.51 23.97
N LYS A 93 1.00 19.75 24.10
CA LYS A 93 -0.40 20.01 24.43
C LYS A 93 -1.32 19.68 23.27
N ARG A 94 -0.92 20.06 22.04
CA ARG A 94 -1.68 19.72 20.83
C ARG A 94 -1.63 18.23 20.53
N ILE A 95 -0.49 17.57 20.78
CA ILE A 95 -0.34 16.11 20.65
C ILE A 95 -1.33 15.40 21.57
N ALA A 96 -1.36 15.76 22.85
CA ALA A 96 -2.26 15.17 23.84
C ALA A 96 -3.75 15.50 23.58
N GLN A 97 -4.04 16.62 22.92
CA GLN A 97 -5.40 17.03 22.59
C GLN A 97 -6.02 16.20 21.47
N LEU A 98 -5.22 15.70 20.51
CA LEU A 98 -5.74 14.89 19.40
C LEU A 98 -6.50 13.65 19.91
N PRO A 99 -7.62 13.28 19.31
CA PRO A 99 -8.19 13.78 18.04
C PRO A 99 -9.09 15.01 18.12
N ASP A 100 -9.19 15.68 19.27
CA ASP A 100 -9.84 16.99 19.34
C ASP A 100 -8.92 18.04 18.68
N THR A 101 -9.36 18.61 17.56
CA THR A 101 -8.61 19.59 16.78
C THR A 101 -9.12 21.04 17.00
N THR A 102 -9.82 21.29 18.11
CA THR A 102 -10.28 22.65 18.46
C THR A 102 -9.10 23.60 18.55
N GLY A 103 -9.16 24.71 17.81
CA GLY A 103 -8.08 25.71 17.76
C GLY A 103 -6.90 25.34 16.85
N MET A 104 -6.98 24.24 16.07
CA MET A 104 -5.96 23.82 15.10
C MET A 104 -6.47 23.99 13.67
N GLN A 105 -5.54 24.19 12.71
CA GLN A 105 -5.81 23.94 11.32
C GLN A 105 -6.00 22.43 11.15
N ASN A 106 -7.09 21.99 10.55
CA ASN A 106 -7.47 20.58 10.50
C ASN A 106 -8.11 20.14 9.18
N GLU A 107 -8.21 21.03 8.20
CA GLU A 107 -8.78 20.69 6.90
C GLU A 107 -7.71 20.18 5.94
N PHE A 108 -7.96 19.01 5.35
CA PHE A 108 -7.10 18.41 4.31
C PHE A 108 -7.84 18.45 2.98
N LEU A 109 -7.25 19.13 2.01
CA LEU A 109 -7.78 19.18 0.66
C LEU A 109 -7.56 17.84 -0.05
N LEU A 110 -8.57 17.39 -0.78
CA LEU A 110 -8.50 16.22 -1.64
C LEU A 110 -9.19 16.56 -2.96
N GLN A 111 -8.55 16.31 -4.08
CA GLN A 111 -9.19 16.49 -5.38
C GLN A 111 -10.39 15.54 -5.49
N ALA A 112 -11.57 16.05 -5.87
CA ALA A 112 -12.81 15.27 -5.94
C ALA A 112 -12.72 14.07 -6.90
N THR A 113 -11.86 14.16 -7.92
CA THR A 113 -11.49 13.09 -8.84
C THR A 113 -10.69 11.95 -8.18
N GLN A 114 -10.09 12.19 -7.01
CA GLN A 114 -9.20 11.26 -6.31
C GLN A 114 -9.82 10.63 -5.06
N GLN A 115 -11.14 10.68 -4.90
CA GLN A 115 -11.80 10.06 -3.75
C GLN A 115 -11.58 8.53 -3.72
N TYR A 116 -11.25 8.00 -2.54
CA TYR A 116 -10.98 6.57 -2.35
C TYR A 116 -11.14 6.14 -0.87
N HIS A 117 -11.17 4.84 -0.61
CA HIS A 117 -11.50 4.32 0.73
C HIS A 117 -10.51 4.74 1.82
N TYR A 118 -9.21 4.85 1.50
CA TYR A 118 -8.15 5.13 2.49
C TYR A 118 -8.00 6.60 2.84
N GLN A 119 -8.72 7.50 2.15
CA GLN A 119 -8.76 8.94 2.48
C GLN A 119 -9.11 9.22 3.94
N ARG A 120 -9.80 8.27 4.60
CA ARG A 120 -10.14 8.36 6.02
C ARG A 120 -8.93 8.36 6.96
N ALA A 121 -7.75 7.99 6.50
CA ALA A 121 -6.55 7.99 7.33
C ALA A 121 -6.27 9.35 7.98
N VAL A 122 -6.49 10.45 7.24
CA VAL A 122 -6.29 11.81 7.77
C VAL A 122 -7.38 12.23 8.78
N THR A 123 -8.51 11.52 8.82
CA THR A 123 -9.60 11.83 9.78
C THR A 123 -9.41 11.12 11.13
N VAL A 124 -8.54 10.11 11.21
CA VAL A 124 -8.26 9.37 12.46
C VAL A 124 -7.73 10.30 13.55
N PRO A 125 -6.73 11.16 13.28
CA PRO A 125 -6.25 12.13 14.25
C PRO A 125 -7.11 13.39 14.38
N GLY A 126 -8.32 13.43 13.80
CA GLY A 126 -9.25 14.57 13.88
C GLY A 126 -9.25 15.50 12.67
N GLY A 127 -8.52 15.17 11.61
CA GLY A 127 -8.55 15.95 10.37
C GLY A 127 -9.90 15.86 9.65
N LYS A 128 -10.22 16.85 8.82
CA LYS A 128 -11.44 16.95 8.02
C LYS A 128 -11.08 16.99 6.53
N LEU A 129 -11.76 16.18 5.73
CA LEU A 129 -11.58 16.21 4.28
C LEU A 129 -12.41 17.32 3.65
N VAL A 130 -11.78 18.11 2.78
CA VAL A 130 -12.40 19.12 1.94
C VAL A 130 -12.17 18.74 0.48
N LEU A 131 -13.27 18.43 -0.23
CA LEU A 131 -13.20 18.06 -1.63
C LEU A 131 -13.08 19.30 -2.51
N VAL A 132 -12.14 19.27 -3.48
CA VAL A 132 -11.88 20.37 -4.39
C VAL A 132 -12.18 19.97 -5.83
N GLY A 133 -12.88 20.83 -6.56
CA GLY A 133 -13.33 20.56 -7.91
C GLY A 133 -14.57 19.65 -7.96
N ASP A 134 -14.76 18.97 -9.06
CA ASP A 134 -15.83 18.00 -9.25
C ASP A 134 -15.28 16.61 -9.63
N ALA A 135 -16.18 15.66 -9.92
CA ALA A 135 -15.80 14.28 -10.25
C ALA A 135 -15.04 14.13 -11.59
N LYS A 136 -14.98 15.20 -12.39
CA LYS A 136 -14.34 15.18 -13.71
C LYS A 136 -13.03 15.96 -13.74
N ARG A 137 -12.94 17.09 -13.01
CA ARG A 137 -11.75 17.94 -13.05
C ARG A 137 -11.59 18.84 -11.82
N VAL A 138 -10.34 19.24 -11.62
CA VAL A 138 -9.91 20.27 -10.68
C VAL A 138 -9.03 21.28 -11.42
N THR A 139 -9.24 22.58 -11.22
CA THR A 139 -8.35 23.61 -11.75
C THR A 139 -7.45 24.19 -10.69
N VAL A 140 -6.36 24.85 -11.10
CA VAL A 140 -5.45 25.56 -10.19
C VAL A 140 -6.21 26.63 -9.38
N GLU A 141 -7.11 27.36 -10.03
CA GLU A 141 -7.91 28.42 -9.41
C GLU A 141 -8.86 27.83 -8.35
N GLN A 142 -9.56 26.74 -8.65
CA GLN A 142 -10.41 26.03 -7.69
C GLN A 142 -9.60 25.53 -6.49
N PHE A 143 -8.42 24.96 -6.75
CA PHE A 143 -7.54 24.45 -5.70
C PHE A 143 -7.05 25.57 -4.77
N ARG A 144 -6.57 26.69 -5.35
CA ARG A 144 -6.16 27.88 -4.60
C ARG A 144 -7.31 28.49 -3.79
N ALA A 145 -8.50 28.59 -4.37
CA ALA A 145 -9.68 29.15 -3.72
C ALA A 145 -10.19 28.28 -2.53
N ALA A 146 -9.87 26.98 -2.52
CA ALA A 146 -10.21 26.10 -1.42
C ALA A 146 -9.28 26.22 -0.21
N ILE A 147 -8.12 26.87 -0.35
CA ILE A 147 -7.18 27.10 0.75
C ILE A 147 -7.70 28.26 1.62
N GLY A 148 -7.98 27.93 2.88
CA GLY A 148 -8.50 28.89 3.86
C GLY A 148 -7.77 28.82 5.21
N PRO A 149 -8.21 29.61 6.19
CA PRO A 149 -7.55 29.72 7.50
C PRO A 149 -7.50 28.40 8.29
N ARG A 150 -8.35 27.44 7.94
CA ARG A 150 -8.39 26.11 8.58
C ARG A 150 -7.68 25.04 7.79
N THR A 151 -7.16 25.33 6.62
CA THR A 151 -6.45 24.35 5.79
C THR A 151 -5.10 24.01 6.43
N ALA A 152 -4.95 22.74 6.81
CA ALA A 152 -3.72 22.18 7.34
C ALA A 152 -2.84 21.59 6.24
N GLY A 153 -3.45 20.93 5.26
CA GLY A 153 -2.67 20.27 4.22
C GLY A 153 -3.49 19.69 3.08
N VAL A 154 -2.84 18.85 2.32
CA VAL A 154 -3.39 18.13 1.16
C VAL A 154 -3.14 16.64 1.33
N LEU A 155 -4.13 15.80 1.01
CA LEU A 155 -3.93 14.38 0.78
C LEU A 155 -3.93 14.10 -0.72
N TYR A 156 -2.87 13.48 -1.22
CA TYR A 156 -2.71 13.16 -2.64
C TYR A 156 -2.49 11.65 -2.85
N PRO A 157 -3.49 10.87 -3.29
CA PRO A 157 -3.31 9.46 -3.63
C PRO A 157 -2.63 9.30 -5.00
N ALA A 158 -1.33 9.01 -5.00
CA ALA A 158 -0.49 8.91 -6.20
C ALA A 158 -0.99 7.86 -7.20
N ARG A 159 -1.54 6.74 -6.73
CA ARG A 159 -2.11 5.70 -7.58
C ARG A 159 -3.24 6.19 -8.48
N LEU A 160 -3.98 7.20 -8.03
CA LEU A 160 -5.10 7.79 -8.76
C LEU A 160 -4.67 8.98 -9.63
N GLU A 161 -3.36 9.27 -9.71
CA GLU A 161 -2.85 10.29 -10.61
C GLU A 161 -3.17 9.92 -12.06
N SER A 162 -3.91 10.78 -12.73
CA SER A 162 -4.18 10.68 -14.15
C SER A 162 -3.73 11.97 -14.83
N THR A 163 -3.58 11.92 -16.16
CA THR A 163 -3.21 13.10 -16.95
C THR A 163 -4.40 14.03 -17.18
N ASP A 164 -5.62 13.52 -17.04
CA ASP A 164 -6.83 14.25 -17.40
C ASP A 164 -7.60 14.71 -16.17
N GLY A 165 -7.92 15.98 -16.12
CA GLY A 165 -8.87 16.55 -15.19
C GLY A 165 -8.38 16.73 -13.75
N MET A 166 -7.09 16.50 -13.45
CA MET A 166 -6.55 16.74 -12.10
C MET A 166 -5.20 17.43 -12.10
N LEU A 167 -4.88 18.05 -10.99
CA LEU A 167 -3.56 18.63 -10.78
C LEU A 167 -2.56 17.53 -10.45
N SER A 168 -1.38 17.59 -11.06
CA SER A 168 -0.26 16.68 -10.76
C SER A 168 0.36 16.99 -9.39
N ILE A 169 1.16 16.03 -8.86
CA ILE A 169 1.92 16.24 -7.62
C ILE A 169 2.76 17.54 -7.67
N PRO A 170 3.53 17.82 -8.73
CA PRO A 170 4.30 19.08 -8.79
C PRO A 170 3.44 20.34 -8.72
N GLN A 171 2.26 20.35 -9.35
CA GLN A 171 1.35 21.50 -9.30
C GLN A 171 0.80 21.70 -7.88
N VAL A 172 0.33 20.62 -7.24
CA VAL A 172 -0.19 20.67 -5.87
C VAL A 172 0.89 21.09 -4.88
N VAL A 173 2.09 20.50 -4.97
CA VAL A 173 3.24 20.85 -4.13
C VAL A 173 3.65 22.32 -4.34
N GLY A 174 3.64 22.81 -5.58
CA GLY A 174 3.93 24.23 -5.88
C GLY A 174 2.97 25.16 -5.14
N ILE A 175 1.67 24.90 -5.22
CA ILE A 175 0.64 25.69 -4.53
C ILE A 175 0.79 25.57 -3.00
N ALA A 176 1.02 24.37 -2.49
CA ALA A 176 1.16 24.12 -1.06
C ALA A 176 2.34 24.89 -0.45
N ARG A 177 3.49 24.94 -1.15
CA ARG A 177 4.67 25.72 -0.74
C ARG A 177 4.41 27.22 -0.66
N GLU A 178 3.70 27.77 -1.64
CA GLU A 178 3.33 29.19 -1.65
C GLU A 178 2.43 29.57 -0.47
N THR A 179 1.65 28.64 0.03
CA THR A 179 0.64 28.87 1.08
C THR A 179 1.04 28.31 2.45
N GLY A 180 2.15 27.57 2.53
CA GLY A 180 2.68 27.01 3.78
C GLY A 180 1.87 25.83 4.35
N ILE A 181 1.07 25.13 3.53
CA ILE A 181 0.32 23.94 3.94
C ILE A 181 1.08 22.66 3.61
N GLY A 182 0.89 21.58 4.42
CA GLY A 182 1.59 20.32 4.24
C GLY A 182 1.02 19.47 3.12
N VAL A 183 1.84 18.59 2.52
CA VAL A 183 1.40 17.63 1.49
C VAL A 183 1.72 16.20 1.90
N ILE A 184 0.68 15.37 2.01
CA ILE A 184 0.78 13.93 2.24
C ILE A 184 0.49 13.21 0.93
N VAL A 185 1.44 12.40 0.47
CA VAL A 185 1.26 11.54 -0.70
C VAL A 185 1.04 10.09 -0.24
N ASP A 186 -0.15 9.56 -0.53
CA ASP A 186 -0.40 8.12 -0.43
C ASP A 186 0.21 7.44 -1.66
N ALA A 187 1.37 6.84 -1.45
CA ALA A 187 2.13 6.09 -2.43
C ALA A 187 2.14 4.58 -2.12
N ALA A 188 1.09 4.06 -1.45
CA ALA A 188 1.07 2.71 -0.90
C ALA A 188 1.63 1.63 -1.83
N ALA A 189 1.28 1.67 -3.12
CA ALA A 189 1.70 0.68 -4.13
C ALA A 189 2.68 1.24 -5.17
N GLU A 190 3.21 2.44 -4.98
CA GLU A 190 4.13 3.12 -5.91
C GLU A 190 5.60 2.69 -5.66
N THR A 191 5.81 1.37 -5.53
CA THR A 191 7.12 0.78 -5.22
C THR A 191 7.92 0.40 -6.46
N TYR A 192 7.31 0.48 -7.65
CA TYR A 192 7.94 0.24 -8.94
C TYR A 192 7.28 1.11 -10.03
N PRO A 193 8.04 1.66 -11.00
CA PRO A 193 9.51 1.57 -11.18
C PRO A 193 10.28 2.21 -10.01
N LEU A 194 11.51 1.73 -9.74
CA LEU A 194 12.32 2.22 -8.63
C LEU A 194 12.57 3.73 -8.70
N ASP A 195 12.76 4.27 -9.90
CA ASP A 195 12.95 5.71 -10.10
C ASP A 195 11.72 6.52 -9.69
N ARG A 196 10.51 5.99 -9.90
CA ARG A 196 9.27 6.62 -9.44
C ARG A 196 9.20 6.62 -7.92
N MET A 197 9.52 5.50 -7.27
CA MET A 197 9.58 5.38 -5.82
C MET A 197 10.56 6.40 -5.21
N LYS A 198 11.80 6.45 -5.74
CA LYS A 198 12.82 7.43 -5.32
C LYS A 198 12.40 8.86 -5.59
N TRP A 199 11.81 9.13 -6.75
CA TRP A 199 11.33 10.48 -7.09
C TRP A 199 10.26 10.94 -6.11
N LEU A 200 9.29 10.08 -5.79
CA LEU A 200 8.26 10.39 -4.79
C LEU A 200 8.88 10.73 -3.44
N ALA A 201 9.79 9.89 -2.95
CA ALA A 201 10.39 10.00 -1.62
C ALA A 201 11.33 11.22 -1.45
N SER A 202 12.01 11.65 -2.55
CA SER A 202 13.12 12.61 -2.43
C SER A 202 12.98 13.88 -3.28
N LYS A 203 12.21 13.83 -4.38
CA LYS A 203 12.17 14.92 -5.39
C LYS A 203 10.78 15.47 -5.67
N SER A 204 9.73 14.81 -5.22
CA SER A 204 8.35 15.26 -5.40
C SER A 204 8.07 16.59 -4.71
N GLY A 205 8.80 16.84 -3.63
CA GLY A 205 8.63 18.00 -2.77
C GLY A 205 7.45 17.90 -1.80
N ALA A 206 6.81 16.72 -1.71
CA ALA A 206 5.83 16.43 -0.67
C ALA A 206 6.52 16.36 0.71
N ASP A 207 5.81 16.78 1.76
CA ASP A 207 6.34 16.72 3.12
C ASP A 207 6.34 15.29 3.67
N ALA A 208 5.33 14.50 3.30
CA ALA A 208 5.19 13.10 3.66
C ALA A 208 4.86 12.24 2.44
N VAL A 209 5.55 11.12 2.29
CA VAL A 209 5.25 10.05 1.33
C VAL A 209 5.11 8.75 2.09
N CYS A 210 3.98 8.05 1.87
CA CYS A 210 3.59 6.88 2.65
C CYS A 210 3.53 5.64 1.76
N PHE A 211 4.39 4.64 2.03
CA PHE A 211 4.43 3.37 1.31
C PHE A 211 3.85 2.22 2.14
N GLY A 212 3.19 1.26 1.48
CA GLY A 212 2.79 0.00 2.09
C GLY A 212 3.87 -1.07 1.89
N ALA A 213 4.45 -1.56 2.97
CA ALA A 213 5.61 -2.45 2.90
C ALA A 213 5.32 -3.80 2.21
N LYS A 214 4.07 -4.26 2.21
CA LYS A 214 3.67 -5.47 1.46
C LYS A 214 3.92 -5.39 -0.05
N TYR A 215 4.05 -4.19 -0.64
CA TYR A 215 4.29 -4.02 -2.07
C TYR A 215 5.77 -4.13 -2.46
N PHE A 216 6.65 -4.19 -1.47
CA PHE A 216 8.04 -4.61 -1.60
C PHE A 216 8.35 -5.85 -0.75
N ASN A 217 7.37 -6.78 -0.64
CA ASN A 217 7.48 -8.11 -0.03
C ASN A 217 7.85 -8.13 1.46
N SER A 218 7.54 -7.07 2.22
CA SER A 218 7.56 -7.08 3.68
C SER A 218 6.24 -7.60 4.26
N THR A 219 6.10 -7.60 5.57
CA THR A 219 4.86 -7.99 6.26
C THR A 219 3.71 -7.05 5.90
N THR A 220 2.49 -7.58 5.92
CA THR A 220 1.28 -6.85 5.51
C THR A 220 0.94 -5.66 6.41
N ASP A 221 1.30 -5.76 7.65
CA ASP A 221 1.07 -4.77 8.71
C ASP A 221 2.15 -3.69 8.80
N ALA A 222 3.18 -3.76 7.97
CA ALA A 222 4.22 -2.73 7.92
C ALA A 222 4.00 -1.69 6.83
N GLY A 223 4.50 -0.49 7.06
CA GLY A 223 4.55 0.63 6.14
C GLY A 223 5.72 1.55 6.42
N VAL A 224 5.96 2.48 5.52
CA VAL A 224 7.03 3.48 5.63
C VAL A 224 6.44 4.86 5.43
N LEU A 225 6.66 5.75 6.40
CA LEU A 225 6.53 7.20 6.25
C LEU A 225 7.92 7.75 5.95
N CYS A 226 8.08 8.48 4.85
CA CYS A 226 9.33 9.18 4.56
C CYS A 226 9.06 10.57 3.97
N GLY A 227 10.09 11.41 3.91
CA GLY A 227 10.00 12.78 3.36
C GLY A 227 10.81 13.78 4.14
N ALA A 228 10.26 14.99 4.34
CA ALA A 228 10.90 16.07 5.04
C ALA A 228 11.24 15.70 6.49
N ARG A 229 12.48 15.91 6.90
CA ARG A 229 12.98 15.55 8.25
C ARG A 229 12.11 16.14 9.35
N ALA A 230 11.76 17.42 9.24
CA ALA A 230 10.96 18.10 10.26
C ALA A 230 9.59 17.44 10.48
N LEU A 231 8.95 16.94 9.41
CA LEU A 231 7.67 16.25 9.48
C LEU A 231 7.83 14.85 10.06
N VAL A 232 8.82 14.08 9.61
CA VAL A 232 9.05 12.72 10.12
C VAL A 232 9.39 12.74 11.60
N GLU A 233 10.24 13.68 12.05
CA GLU A 233 10.53 13.89 13.49
C GLU A 233 9.28 14.27 14.27
N ALA A 234 8.41 15.13 13.74
CA ALA A 234 7.14 15.44 14.38
C ALA A 234 6.25 14.18 14.46
N ALA A 235 6.13 13.41 13.35
CA ALA A 235 5.35 12.18 13.32
C ALA A 235 5.83 11.13 14.35
N THR A 236 7.14 11.08 14.62
CA THR A 236 7.70 10.19 15.65
C THR A 236 7.16 10.52 17.05
N LEU A 237 6.85 11.79 17.34
CA LEU A 237 6.26 12.20 18.63
C LEU A 237 4.77 11.81 18.76
N HIS A 238 4.13 11.40 17.68
CA HIS A 238 2.74 10.93 17.65
C HIS A 238 2.62 9.41 17.64
N ASN A 239 3.71 8.65 17.59
CA ASN A 239 3.71 7.20 17.48
C ASN A 239 3.50 6.50 18.85
N PHE A 240 3.47 5.15 18.80
CA PHE A 240 3.22 4.32 19.99
C PHE A 240 4.34 4.36 21.03
N ILE A 241 5.61 4.58 20.62
CA ILE A 241 6.74 4.67 21.55
C ILE A 241 6.73 6.01 22.29
N ALA A 242 6.43 7.10 21.60
CA ALA A 242 6.30 8.40 22.23
C ALA A 242 5.23 8.42 23.32
N TYR A 243 4.14 7.66 23.14
CA TYR A 243 3.13 7.47 24.19
C TYR A 243 3.72 6.85 25.46
N GLU A 244 4.60 5.85 25.33
CA GLU A 244 5.19 5.13 26.47
C GLU A 244 6.35 5.90 27.12
N THR A 245 7.12 6.68 26.34
CA THR A 245 8.38 7.28 26.80
C THR A 245 8.27 8.75 27.18
N LEU A 246 7.35 9.50 26.56
CA LEU A 246 7.24 10.95 26.71
C LEU A 246 6.05 11.41 27.56
N ASP A 247 5.20 10.49 28.03
CA ASP A 247 3.97 10.79 28.79
C ASP A 247 3.07 11.84 28.07
N ASN A 248 3.03 11.77 26.72
CA ASN A 248 2.35 12.78 25.91
C ASN A 248 0.97 12.35 25.41
N HIS A 249 0.47 11.20 25.83
CA HIS A 249 -0.84 10.65 25.44
C HIS A 249 -1.09 10.62 23.92
N ALA A 250 -0.03 10.43 23.13
CA ALA A 250 -0.11 10.42 21.67
C ALA A 250 -1.16 9.43 21.14
N PHE A 251 -2.03 9.87 20.24
CA PHE A 251 -3.12 9.05 19.70
C PHE A 251 -2.63 7.79 18.99
N GLY A 252 -1.40 7.79 18.49
CA GLY A 252 -0.78 6.68 17.77
C GLY A 252 -0.42 5.46 18.63
N ARG A 253 -0.76 5.45 19.92
CA ARG A 253 -0.56 4.29 20.81
C ARG A 253 -1.12 2.98 20.23
N GLY A 254 -2.22 3.04 19.49
CA GLY A 254 -2.82 1.89 18.81
C GLY A 254 -2.05 1.41 17.58
N PHE A 255 -1.11 2.17 17.05
CA PHE A 255 -0.32 1.86 15.85
C PHE A 255 0.99 1.15 16.18
N LYS A 256 0.93 0.18 17.10
CA LYS A 256 2.09 -0.63 17.46
C LYS A 256 2.56 -1.51 16.31
N ILE A 257 3.88 -1.63 16.20
CA ILE A 257 4.54 -2.59 15.34
C ILE A 257 5.63 -3.31 16.13
N ASP A 258 5.77 -4.60 15.94
CA ASP A 258 6.80 -5.37 16.64
C ASP A 258 8.18 -5.21 15.98
N ARG A 259 9.24 -5.53 16.78
CA ARG A 259 10.62 -5.41 16.33
C ARG A 259 10.95 -6.28 15.12
N GLY A 260 10.35 -7.46 15.02
CA GLY A 260 10.55 -8.35 13.87
C GLY A 260 10.04 -7.72 12.58
N ALA A 261 8.82 -7.16 12.58
CA ALA A 261 8.26 -6.46 11.42
C ALA A 261 9.07 -5.20 11.06
N VAL A 262 9.60 -4.47 12.07
CA VAL A 262 10.48 -3.30 11.82
C VAL A 262 11.76 -3.72 11.09
N VAL A 263 12.46 -4.73 11.60
CA VAL A 263 13.69 -5.26 10.97
C VAL A 263 13.39 -5.86 9.60
N GLY A 264 12.33 -6.68 9.52
CA GLY A 264 11.89 -7.30 8.27
C GLY A 264 11.58 -6.29 7.17
N THR A 265 11.07 -5.10 7.52
CA THR A 265 10.80 -4.01 6.56
C THR A 265 12.09 -3.48 5.93
N VAL A 266 13.16 -3.32 6.71
CA VAL A 266 14.46 -2.87 6.17
C VAL A 266 15.06 -3.92 5.25
N VAL A 267 15.04 -5.19 5.67
CA VAL A 267 15.58 -6.29 4.85
C VAL A 267 14.80 -6.42 3.55
N ALA A 268 13.47 -6.40 3.62
CA ALA A 268 12.61 -6.48 2.44
C ALA A 268 12.86 -5.34 1.45
N LEU A 269 13.03 -4.09 1.95
CA LEU A 269 13.28 -2.96 1.05
C LEU A 269 14.68 -3.04 0.41
N ARG A 270 15.70 -3.54 1.12
CA ARG A 270 17.02 -3.81 0.53
C ARG A 270 16.92 -4.82 -0.58
N GLU A 271 16.31 -6.00 -0.32
CA GLU A 271 16.09 -7.01 -1.35
C GLU A 271 15.31 -6.45 -2.54
N TRP A 272 14.32 -5.58 -2.30
CA TRP A 272 13.55 -4.94 -3.36
C TRP A 272 14.41 -4.07 -4.28
N PHE A 273 15.36 -3.32 -3.72
CA PHE A 273 16.30 -2.51 -4.49
C PHE A 273 17.36 -3.35 -5.19
N ASP A 274 17.74 -4.51 -4.64
CA ASP A 274 18.72 -5.45 -5.21
C ASP A 274 18.09 -6.41 -6.24
N THR A 275 16.75 -6.46 -6.33
CA THR A 275 16.04 -7.35 -7.25
C THR A 275 16.24 -6.92 -8.71
N ASP A 276 16.56 -7.88 -9.58
CA ASP A 276 16.44 -7.72 -11.01
C ASP A 276 14.96 -7.74 -11.42
N HIS A 277 14.35 -6.56 -11.43
CA HIS A 277 12.93 -6.41 -11.74
C HIS A 277 12.59 -6.76 -13.19
N GLU A 278 13.50 -6.62 -14.13
CA GLU A 278 13.26 -7.00 -15.53
C GLU A 278 13.17 -8.53 -15.64
N ALA A 279 14.10 -9.26 -15.00
CA ALA A 279 14.02 -10.71 -14.94
C ALA A 279 12.79 -11.21 -14.19
N ALA A 280 12.42 -10.55 -13.08
CA ALA A 280 11.20 -10.88 -12.33
C ALA A 280 9.91 -10.65 -13.15
N LEU A 281 9.85 -9.60 -13.96
CA LEU A 281 8.73 -9.33 -14.86
C LEU A 281 8.68 -10.32 -16.01
N ALA A 282 9.82 -10.68 -16.60
CA ALA A 282 9.91 -11.70 -17.64
C ALA A 282 9.44 -13.07 -17.13
N ASP A 283 9.76 -13.44 -15.88
CA ASP A 283 9.23 -14.66 -15.25
C ASP A 283 7.71 -14.58 -15.06
N GLN A 284 7.17 -13.44 -14.61
CA GLN A 284 5.73 -13.26 -14.50
C GLN A 284 5.04 -13.39 -15.87
N GLU A 285 5.61 -12.80 -16.92
CA GLU A 285 5.11 -12.91 -18.28
C GLU A 285 5.05 -14.37 -18.75
N ARG A 286 6.13 -15.11 -18.53
CA ARG A 286 6.24 -16.54 -18.84
C ARG A 286 5.17 -17.35 -18.10
N ARG A 287 5.01 -17.13 -16.80
CA ARG A 287 4.04 -17.84 -15.94
C ARG A 287 2.59 -17.47 -16.27
N LEU A 288 2.29 -16.20 -16.54
CA LEU A 288 0.98 -15.77 -17.05
C LEU A 288 0.69 -16.39 -18.43
N GLY A 289 1.72 -16.59 -19.26
CA GLY A 289 1.64 -17.31 -20.52
C GLY A 289 1.16 -18.76 -20.36
N VAL A 290 1.47 -19.44 -19.24
CA VAL A 290 0.91 -20.78 -18.94
C VAL A 290 -0.61 -20.69 -18.82
N VAL A 291 -1.10 -19.76 -18.00
CA VAL A 291 -2.54 -19.55 -17.80
C VAL A 291 -3.21 -19.15 -19.11
N GLN A 292 -2.61 -18.23 -19.86
CA GLN A 292 -3.15 -17.74 -21.13
C GLN A 292 -3.28 -18.86 -22.16
N ARG A 293 -2.28 -19.73 -22.31
CA ARG A 293 -2.34 -20.88 -23.22
C ARG A 293 -3.42 -21.89 -22.82
N ALA A 294 -3.61 -22.12 -21.54
CA ALA A 294 -4.67 -23.02 -21.05
C ALA A 294 -6.08 -22.52 -21.40
N LEU A 295 -6.27 -21.22 -21.52
CA LEU A 295 -7.55 -20.59 -21.88
C LEU A 295 -7.72 -20.39 -23.38
N ALA A 296 -6.66 -20.60 -24.18
CA ALA A 296 -6.73 -20.50 -25.62
C ALA A 296 -7.73 -21.54 -26.20
N GLY A 297 -8.51 -21.11 -27.20
CA GLY A 297 -9.50 -21.97 -27.86
C GLY A 297 -10.85 -22.07 -27.13
N ILE A 298 -11.07 -21.40 -25.99
CA ILE A 298 -12.40 -21.23 -25.41
C ILE A 298 -13.08 -20.04 -26.14
N PRO A 299 -14.16 -20.30 -26.95
CA PRO A 299 -14.63 -19.30 -27.93
C PRO A 299 -15.10 -17.97 -27.33
N HIS A 300 -15.62 -18.01 -26.10
CA HIS A 300 -16.17 -16.83 -25.40
C HIS A 300 -15.19 -16.17 -24.43
N VAL A 301 -13.91 -16.59 -24.44
CA VAL A 301 -12.88 -16.07 -23.53
C VAL A 301 -11.84 -15.30 -24.35
N SER A 302 -11.55 -14.07 -23.92
CA SER A 302 -10.40 -13.32 -24.41
C SER A 302 -9.44 -13.01 -23.27
N THR A 303 -8.14 -13.10 -23.53
CA THR A 303 -7.09 -12.89 -22.53
C THR A 303 -6.04 -11.92 -23.03
N GLU A 304 -5.53 -11.08 -22.14
CA GLU A 304 -4.49 -10.09 -22.43
C GLU A 304 -3.61 -9.91 -21.18
N GLN A 305 -2.29 -9.92 -21.35
CA GLN A 305 -1.38 -9.52 -20.28
C GLN A 305 -1.33 -8.00 -20.19
N VAL A 306 -1.52 -7.43 -18.99
CA VAL A 306 -1.65 -5.99 -18.80
C VAL A 306 -0.84 -5.50 -17.61
N TRP A 307 -0.33 -4.28 -17.74
CA TRP A 307 0.26 -3.51 -16.67
C TRP A 307 -0.75 -2.48 -16.16
N LEU A 308 -1.26 -2.70 -14.95
CA LEU A 308 -2.27 -1.81 -14.36
C LEU A 308 -1.68 -0.94 -13.23
N LYS A 309 -0.54 -0.29 -13.48
CA LYS A 309 0.16 0.58 -12.49
C LYS A 309 0.38 -0.10 -11.13
N ARG A 310 0.84 -1.34 -11.15
CA ARG A 310 1.22 -2.12 -9.97
C ARG A 310 2.62 -2.68 -10.18
N PRO A 311 3.35 -3.06 -9.12
CA PRO A 311 4.68 -3.65 -9.28
C PRO A 311 4.65 -5.10 -9.80
N TYR A 312 3.64 -5.45 -10.60
CA TYR A 312 3.48 -6.79 -11.19
C TYR A 312 2.53 -6.78 -12.39
N LEU A 313 2.71 -7.76 -13.28
CA LEU A 313 1.82 -8.02 -14.41
C LEU A 313 0.53 -8.73 -13.97
N GLN A 314 -0.51 -8.59 -14.76
CA GLN A 314 -1.80 -9.25 -14.56
C GLN A 314 -2.29 -9.85 -15.87
N LEU A 315 -2.96 -11.00 -15.80
CA LEU A 315 -3.73 -11.55 -16.91
C LEU A 315 -5.17 -11.06 -16.81
N ARG A 316 -5.58 -10.26 -17.75
CA ARG A 316 -6.97 -9.84 -17.94
C ARG A 316 -7.74 -10.94 -18.66
N ILE A 317 -8.90 -11.31 -18.15
CA ILE A 317 -9.79 -12.33 -18.70
C ILE A 317 -11.18 -11.73 -18.86
N ARG A 318 -11.71 -11.70 -20.08
CA ARG A 318 -13.03 -11.16 -20.39
C ARG A 318 -13.91 -12.21 -21.06
N LEU A 319 -15.22 -12.14 -20.80
CA LEU A 319 -16.22 -12.96 -21.44
C LEU A 319 -16.88 -12.18 -22.57
N ARG A 320 -17.01 -12.82 -23.77
CA ARG A 320 -17.71 -12.27 -24.93
C ARG A 320 -18.59 -13.34 -25.55
N GLY A 321 -19.91 -13.12 -25.57
CA GLY A 321 -20.85 -14.11 -26.12
C GLY A 321 -20.84 -15.42 -25.33
N ALA A 322 -20.67 -15.35 -24.01
CA ALA A 322 -20.62 -16.51 -23.14
C ALA A 322 -21.97 -17.27 -23.14
N PRO A 323 -21.97 -18.59 -22.87
CA PRO A 323 -23.19 -19.39 -22.71
C PRO A 323 -24.14 -18.78 -21.68
N SER A 324 -25.46 -18.98 -21.90
CA SER A 324 -26.47 -18.51 -20.96
C SER A 324 -26.19 -18.99 -19.52
N GLY A 325 -26.19 -18.05 -18.58
CA GLY A 325 -25.92 -18.32 -17.16
C GLY A 325 -24.44 -18.26 -16.75
N MET A 326 -23.49 -18.18 -17.70
CA MET A 326 -22.08 -17.95 -17.35
C MET A 326 -21.83 -16.47 -17.11
N THR A 327 -21.35 -16.13 -15.91
CA THR A 327 -21.00 -14.76 -15.51
C THR A 327 -19.62 -14.75 -14.87
N LEU A 328 -18.94 -13.58 -14.88
CA LEU A 328 -17.65 -13.40 -14.20
C LEU A 328 -17.77 -13.73 -12.71
N ALA A 329 -18.85 -13.32 -12.06
CA ALA A 329 -19.13 -13.62 -10.65
C ALA A 329 -19.31 -15.15 -10.40
N GLY A 330 -20.00 -15.84 -11.30
CA GLY A 330 -20.16 -17.29 -11.22
C GLY A 330 -18.84 -18.05 -11.40
N VAL A 331 -17.97 -17.56 -12.30
CA VAL A 331 -16.61 -18.11 -12.48
C VAL A 331 -15.76 -17.86 -11.21
N GLU A 332 -15.74 -16.64 -10.66
CA GLU A 332 -15.03 -16.35 -9.39
C GLU A 332 -15.54 -17.24 -8.27
N GLU A 333 -16.85 -17.41 -8.15
CA GLU A 333 -17.45 -18.23 -7.11
C GLU A 333 -17.08 -19.73 -7.25
N LYS A 334 -17.08 -20.27 -8.46
CA LYS A 334 -16.61 -21.65 -8.75
C LYS A 334 -15.14 -21.82 -8.32
N LEU A 335 -14.27 -20.90 -8.68
CA LEU A 335 -12.86 -20.91 -8.31
C LEU A 335 -12.69 -20.82 -6.79
N ARG A 336 -13.38 -19.91 -6.13
CA ARG A 336 -13.32 -19.68 -4.69
C ARG A 336 -13.83 -20.88 -3.88
N LYS A 337 -14.89 -21.54 -4.33
CA LYS A 337 -15.47 -22.72 -3.67
C LYS A 337 -14.77 -24.03 -4.07
N GLY A 338 -14.01 -24.04 -5.16
CA GLY A 338 -13.31 -25.23 -5.70
C GLY A 338 -12.27 -25.81 -4.75
N THR A 339 -11.77 -27.01 -5.05
CA THR A 339 -10.67 -27.66 -4.34
C THR A 339 -9.55 -27.99 -5.32
N PRO A 340 -8.36 -27.40 -5.16
CA PRO A 340 -8.04 -26.30 -4.24
C PRO A 340 -8.83 -25.03 -4.55
N SER A 341 -9.00 -24.16 -3.54
CA SER A 341 -9.61 -22.84 -3.73
C SER A 341 -8.63 -21.91 -4.43
N VAL A 342 -9.04 -21.29 -5.52
CA VAL A 342 -8.25 -20.26 -6.22
C VAL A 342 -8.93 -18.91 -6.02
N ARG A 343 -8.16 -17.92 -5.61
CA ARG A 343 -8.65 -16.56 -5.45
C ARG A 343 -8.14 -15.71 -6.61
N ILE A 344 -9.07 -15.09 -7.34
CA ILE A 344 -8.82 -14.20 -8.46
C ILE A 344 -9.55 -12.88 -8.23
N ARG A 345 -9.06 -11.78 -8.76
CA ARG A 345 -9.72 -10.49 -8.61
C ARG A 345 -10.80 -10.31 -9.66
N GLN A 346 -12.02 -10.03 -9.21
CA GLN A 346 -13.14 -9.68 -10.07
C GLN A 346 -13.28 -8.16 -10.12
N GLU A 347 -13.39 -7.63 -11.33
CA GLU A 347 -13.81 -6.27 -11.66
C GLU A 347 -15.16 -6.33 -12.40
N PRO A 348 -15.84 -5.21 -12.64
CA PRO A 348 -17.16 -5.21 -13.29
C PRO A 348 -17.21 -6.01 -14.61
N ASP A 349 -16.20 -5.86 -15.46
CA ASP A 349 -16.18 -6.39 -16.81
C ASP A 349 -15.07 -7.42 -17.08
N GLU A 350 -14.29 -7.79 -16.06
CA GLU A 350 -13.14 -8.66 -16.23
C GLU A 350 -12.73 -9.39 -14.95
N LEU A 351 -12.01 -10.50 -15.11
CA LEU A 351 -11.24 -11.11 -14.04
C LEU A 351 -9.76 -10.78 -14.26
N LEU A 352 -9.02 -10.60 -13.17
CA LEU A 352 -7.59 -10.28 -13.18
C LEU A 352 -6.83 -11.30 -12.34
N ALA A 353 -5.93 -12.05 -12.97
CA ALA A 353 -5.05 -12.99 -12.31
C ALA A 353 -3.62 -12.47 -12.27
N CYS A 354 -2.90 -12.69 -11.18
CA CYS A 354 -1.47 -12.44 -11.04
C CYS A 354 -0.74 -13.66 -10.47
N VAL A 355 0.55 -13.75 -10.76
CA VAL A 355 1.39 -14.92 -10.43
C VAL A 355 2.55 -14.60 -9.52
N HIS A 356 2.84 -13.31 -9.28
CA HIS A 356 4.07 -12.86 -8.57
C HIS A 356 4.19 -13.33 -7.10
N LEU A 357 3.08 -13.74 -6.47
CA LEU A 357 3.06 -14.31 -5.12
C LEU A 357 2.77 -15.81 -5.09
N LEU A 358 2.61 -16.44 -6.25
CA LEU A 358 2.38 -17.88 -6.32
C LEU A 358 3.71 -18.63 -6.14
N PRO A 359 3.74 -19.71 -5.35
CA PRO A 359 4.80 -20.71 -5.44
C PRO A 359 4.96 -21.20 -6.87
N ASP A 360 6.18 -21.67 -7.19
CA ASP A 360 6.45 -22.23 -8.52
C ASP A 360 5.57 -23.45 -8.78
N GLY A 361 4.96 -23.48 -9.97
CA GLY A 361 4.04 -24.52 -10.39
C GLY A 361 2.56 -24.26 -10.06
N ASP A 362 2.24 -23.37 -9.11
CA ASP A 362 0.85 -23.05 -8.76
C ASP A 362 0.13 -22.33 -9.92
N GLU A 363 0.85 -21.68 -10.83
CA GLU A 363 0.28 -21.12 -12.06
C GLU A 363 -0.42 -22.17 -12.93
N GLN A 364 0.05 -23.42 -12.93
CA GLN A 364 -0.62 -24.52 -13.63
C GLN A 364 -1.97 -24.87 -12.97
N ILE A 365 -2.02 -24.87 -11.64
CA ILE A 365 -3.27 -25.13 -10.90
C ILE A 365 -4.28 -24.00 -11.19
N VAL A 366 -3.82 -22.74 -11.23
CA VAL A 366 -4.65 -21.58 -11.59
C VAL A 366 -5.19 -21.76 -13.02
N ALA A 367 -4.33 -22.18 -13.95
CA ALA A 367 -4.69 -22.42 -15.34
C ALA A 367 -5.76 -23.50 -15.49
N ASP A 368 -5.57 -24.65 -14.84
CA ASP A 368 -6.49 -25.78 -14.90
C ASP A 368 -7.86 -25.43 -14.29
N LYS A 369 -7.87 -24.78 -13.14
CA LYS A 369 -9.10 -24.35 -12.48
C LYS A 369 -9.86 -23.26 -13.24
N LEU A 370 -9.15 -22.31 -13.85
CA LEU A 370 -9.79 -21.33 -14.74
C LEU A 370 -10.40 -22.01 -15.99
N ARG A 371 -9.65 -22.92 -16.60
CA ARG A 371 -10.17 -23.67 -17.75
C ARG A 371 -11.43 -24.47 -17.38
N GLU A 372 -11.40 -25.21 -16.27
CA GLU A 372 -12.56 -25.95 -15.75
C GLU A 372 -13.78 -25.03 -15.54
N ALA A 373 -13.57 -23.87 -14.89
CA ALA A 373 -14.64 -22.93 -14.59
C ALA A 373 -15.22 -22.22 -15.82
N LEU A 374 -14.40 -22.04 -16.89
CA LEU A 374 -14.75 -21.33 -18.11
C LEU A 374 -15.23 -22.23 -19.27
N SER A 375 -14.99 -23.54 -19.19
CA SER A 375 -15.45 -24.50 -20.23
C SER A 375 -16.88 -24.99 -20.02
N GLY A 376 -17.50 -24.65 -18.90
CA GLY A 376 -18.88 -25.08 -18.55
C GLY A 376 -18.88 -25.95 -17.34
#